data_7715d8bd780872c355b6533d6695e9f0
#
_entry.id   7715d8bd780872c355b6533d6695e9f0
#
_cell.length_a   1.000
_cell.length_b   1.000
_cell.length_c   1.000
_cell.angle_alpha   90.00
_cell.angle_beta   90.00
_cell.angle_gamma   90.00
#
_symmetry.space_group_name_H-M   'P 1'
#
loop_
_entity.id
_entity.type
_entity.pdbx_description
1 polymer ?
#
loop_
_entity_poly.entity_id
_entity_poly.type
_entity_poly.pdbx_seq_one_letter_code
_entity_poly.pdbx_strand_id
1 'polypeptide(L)'
;MKKTSLFVLFLLVFSCCFWADTARFNDMGFSPDGLQYLFGQYGELLQSDGSAKGYAEFFAVDTAKNEYVKNGTFKTAASSKTSGLSGKTVFDDLVTDKDSFISSYKIPDESNSVVLYQVCGSIDLNDYNGVGLLSSYSIGKEAESSPIYKDVVEFRDFDNPSTEEVEFYKVRLNELVEGKGKNAESSFYLAVEQKTSSGKKRSFLVGNPQFKRKGVTGYRLNRVLRDKNGKTLVFVIEKQVEESYGPSVRFMVETVRLPS
;
A
#
# COMPACT_ATOMS: atom_id res chain seq x y z
N MET A 1 -3.59 66.70 -21.12
CA MET A 1 -4.07 65.81 -20.05
C MET A 1 -4.13 64.40 -20.62
N LYS A 2 -3.15 63.56 -20.27
CA LYS A 2 -3.07 62.16 -20.76
C LYS A 2 -3.82 61.28 -19.78
N LYS A 3 -4.86 60.56 -20.27
CA LYS A 3 -5.55 59.55 -19.50
C LYS A 3 -4.75 58.26 -19.58
N THR A 4 -4.11 57.87 -18.48
CA THR A 4 -3.46 56.55 -18.31
C THR A 4 -4.56 55.57 -17.93
N SER A 5 -4.89 54.67 -18.84
CA SER A 5 -5.79 53.54 -18.61
C SER A 5 -5.01 52.45 -17.88
N LEU A 6 -5.33 52.22 -16.61
CA LEU A 6 -4.76 51.17 -15.80
C LEU A 6 -5.46 49.85 -16.18
N PHE A 7 -4.78 49.04 -16.98
CA PHE A 7 -5.24 47.71 -17.34
C PHE A 7 -4.85 46.75 -16.20
N VAL A 8 -5.77 46.54 -15.27
CA VAL A 8 -5.62 45.53 -14.23
C VAL A 8 -5.80 44.15 -14.86
N LEU A 9 -4.68 43.51 -15.21
CA LEU A 9 -4.65 42.13 -15.65
C LEU A 9 -4.95 41.25 -14.43
N PHE A 10 -6.21 40.83 -14.30
CA PHE A 10 -6.66 39.86 -13.32
C PHE A 10 -6.13 38.50 -13.78
N LEU A 11 -4.91 38.14 -13.31
CA LEU A 11 -4.36 36.79 -13.46
C LEU A 11 -5.21 35.89 -12.56
N LEU A 12 -6.27 35.31 -13.11
CA LEU A 12 -6.92 34.14 -12.58
C LEU A 12 -5.92 33.00 -12.64
N VAL A 13 -5.15 32.85 -11.56
CA VAL A 13 -4.43 31.63 -11.31
C VAL A 13 -5.50 30.57 -11.05
N PHE A 14 -5.90 29.89 -12.12
CA PHE A 14 -6.58 28.62 -11.98
C PHE A 14 -5.58 27.69 -11.28
N SER A 15 -5.63 27.67 -9.96
CA SER A 15 -5.13 26.55 -9.19
C SER A 15 -5.92 25.34 -9.66
N CYS A 16 -5.41 24.65 -10.69
CA CYS A 16 -5.80 23.27 -10.92
C CYS A 16 -5.42 22.52 -9.65
N CYS A 17 -6.35 22.40 -8.73
CA CYS A 17 -6.26 21.41 -7.66
C CYS A 17 -6.26 20.06 -8.36
N PHE A 18 -5.06 19.57 -8.68
CA PHE A 18 -4.88 18.19 -9.07
C PHE A 18 -5.20 17.37 -7.82
N TRP A 19 -6.40 16.85 -7.76
CA TRP A 19 -6.81 15.94 -6.71
C TRP A 19 -6.03 14.64 -6.95
N ALA A 20 -4.99 14.44 -6.16
CA ALA A 20 -4.29 13.18 -6.13
C ALA A 20 -5.28 12.10 -5.69
N ASP A 21 -5.52 11.11 -6.56
CA ASP A 21 -6.31 9.95 -6.19
C ASP A 21 -5.44 9.02 -5.34
N THR A 22 -5.87 8.79 -4.11
CA THR A 22 -5.19 7.88 -3.18
C THR A 22 -6.09 6.68 -2.92
N ALA A 23 -5.66 5.51 -3.40
CA ALA A 23 -6.33 4.27 -3.05
C ALA A 23 -6.25 4.02 -1.54
N ARG A 24 -7.26 3.34 -1.01
CA ARG A 24 -7.24 2.75 0.33
C ARG A 24 -6.83 1.29 0.23
N PHE A 25 -5.90 0.89 1.06
CA PHE A 25 -5.47 -0.50 1.18
C PHE A 25 -6.46 -1.28 2.03
N ASN A 26 -6.79 -2.49 1.60
CA ASN A 26 -7.57 -3.44 2.37
C ASN A 26 -6.77 -4.74 2.56
N ASP A 27 -6.48 -5.08 3.80
CA ASP A 27 -5.85 -6.34 4.18
C ASP A 27 -6.94 -7.42 4.31
N MET A 28 -6.99 -8.33 3.36
CA MET A 28 -7.96 -9.43 3.37
C MET A 28 -7.42 -10.65 4.15
N GLY A 29 -6.10 -10.78 4.31
CA GLY A 29 -5.49 -11.80 5.15
C GLY A 29 -4.79 -12.94 4.42
N PHE A 30 -4.32 -13.89 5.23
CA PHE A 30 -3.59 -15.07 4.77
C PHE A 30 -4.46 -16.32 4.75
N SER A 31 -4.15 -17.25 3.84
CA SER A 31 -4.61 -18.63 3.97
C SER A 31 -4.07 -19.26 5.26
N PRO A 32 -4.74 -20.29 5.82
CA PRO A 32 -4.32 -20.91 7.10
C PRO A 32 -2.87 -21.41 7.15
N ASP A 33 -2.33 -21.79 6.00
CA ASP A 33 -0.93 -22.24 5.86
C ASP A 33 0.07 -21.10 5.56
N GLY A 34 -0.43 -19.87 5.38
CA GLY A 34 0.35 -18.69 5.03
C GLY A 34 0.95 -18.71 3.62
N LEU A 35 0.52 -19.66 2.76
CA LEU A 35 1.05 -19.79 1.39
C LEU A 35 0.42 -18.81 0.41
N GLN A 36 -0.77 -18.32 0.71
CA GLN A 36 -1.45 -17.28 -0.06
C GLN A 36 -1.77 -16.09 0.84
N TYR A 37 -1.72 -14.92 0.23
CA TYR A 37 -2.11 -13.68 0.86
C TYR A 37 -3.04 -12.92 -0.10
N LEU A 38 -4.16 -12.45 0.43
CA LEU A 38 -5.10 -11.63 -0.33
C LEU A 38 -5.08 -10.21 0.20
N PHE A 39 -5.11 -9.26 -0.71
CA PHE A 39 -5.30 -7.86 -0.39
C PHE A 39 -6.11 -7.16 -1.47
N GLY A 40 -6.73 -6.07 -1.10
CA GLY A 40 -7.44 -5.21 -2.01
C GLY A 40 -7.03 -3.76 -1.92
N GLN A 41 -7.50 -3.00 -2.89
CA GLN A 41 -7.43 -1.54 -2.87
C GLN A 41 -8.64 -0.95 -3.57
N TYR A 42 -9.10 0.21 -3.10
CA TYR A 42 -10.22 0.91 -3.68
C TYR A 42 -10.07 2.42 -3.51
N GLY A 43 -10.78 3.17 -4.31
CA GLY A 43 -10.76 4.62 -4.26
C GLY A 43 -11.82 5.22 -5.18
N GLU A 44 -11.74 6.52 -5.35
CA GLU A 44 -12.72 7.29 -6.09
C GLU A 44 -12.02 8.27 -7.03
N LEU A 45 -12.40 8.25 -8.31
CA LEU A 45 -11.97 9.24 -9.28
C LEU A 45 -12.96 10.40 -9.29
N LEU A 46 -12.52 11.56 -8.84
CA LEU A 46 -13.32 12.79 -8.94
C LEU A 46 -13.36 13.25 -10.39
N GLN A 47 -14.56 13.59 -10.84
CA GLN A 47 -14.83 14.12 -12.17
C GLN A 47 -14.88 15.65 -12.13
N SER A 48 -14.72 16.28 -13.28
CA SER A 48 -14.76 17.74 -13.41
C SER A 48 -16.10 18.37 -13.02
N ASP A 49 -17.19 17.60 -13.05
CA ASP A 49 -18.53 18.01 -12.62
C ASP A 49 -18.77 17.82 -11.10
N GLY A 50 -17.75 17.42 -10.35
CA GLY A 50 -17.82 17.17 -8.92
C GLY A 50 -18.37 15.80 -8.57
N SER A 51 -18.79 14.98 -9.53
CA SER A 51 -19.17 13.59 -9.29
C SER A 51 -17.95 12.71 -9.03
N ALA A 52 -18.15 11.60 -8.33
CA ALA A 52 -17.12 10.60 -8.10
C ALA A 52 -17.48 9.28 -8.79
N LYS A 53 -16.48 8.52 -9.21
CA LYS A 53 -16.62 7.16 -9.72
C LYS A 53 -15.74 6.23 -8.92
N GLY A 54 -16.36 5.30 -8.20
CA GLY A 54 -15.63 4.29 -7.44
C GLY A 54 -14.88 3.33 -8.35
N TYR A 55 -13.76 2.84 -7.85
CA TYR A 55 -13.02 1.71 -8.44
C TYR A 55 -12.54 0.78 -7.32
N ALA A 56 -12.30 -0.47 -7.66
CA ALA A 56 -11.79 -1.46 -6.74
C ALA A 56 -10.95 -2.51 -7.47
N GLU A 57 -9.97 -3.05 -6.77
CA GLU A 57 -9.14 -4.16 -7.22
C GLU A 57 -8.85 -5.07 -6.03
N PHE A 58 -8.75 -6.38 -6.24
CA PHE A 58 -8.10 -7.26 -5.29
C PHE A 58 -7.20 -8.29 -5.96
N PHE A 59 -6.27 -8.82 -5.19
CA PHE A 59 -5.16 -9.62 -5.65
C PHE A 59 -4.93 -10.80 -4.73
N ALA A 60 -4.70 -11.98 -5.31
CA ALA A 60 -4.17 -13.13 -4.59
C ALA A 60 -2.69 -13.30 -4.93
N VAL A 61 -1.87 -13.51 -3.90
CA VAL A 61 -0.41 -13.61 -3.98
C VAL A 61 0.05 -14.99 -3.47
N ASP A 62 0.86 -15.67 -4.25
CA ASP A 62 1.66 -16.83 -3.80
C ASP A 62 2.85 -16.29 -3.01
N THR A 63 2.81 -16.44 -1.69
CA THR A 63 3.79 -15.84 -0.79
C THR A 63 5.18 -16.48 -0.89
N ALA A 64 5.24 -17.73 -1.33
CA ALA A 64 6.51 -18.45 -1.47
C ALA A 64 7.26 -18.04 -2.75
N LYS A 65 6.51 -17.70 -3.81
CA LYS A 65 7.09 -17.26 -5.08
C LYS A 65 7.23 -15.75 -5.17
N ASN A 66 6.55 -15.00 -4.30
CA ASN A 66 6.41 -13.56 -4.39
C ASN A 66 5.80 -13.13 -5.74
N GLU A 67 4.73 -13.79 -6.16
CA GLU A 67 4.07 -13.58 -7.45
C GLU A 67 2.55 -13.56 -7.29
N TYR A 68 1.87 -12.82 -8.15
CA TYR A 68 0.42 -12.91 -8.23
C TYR A 68 -0.01 -14.29 -8.71
N VAL A 69 -1.02 -14.86 -8.07
CA VAL A 69 -1.63 -16.12 -8.50
C VAL A 69 -2.21 -15.93 -9.90
N LYS A 70 -2.02 -16.92 -10.77
CA LYS A 70 -2.61 -16.90 -12.10
C LYS A 70 -4.13 -16.74 -12.00
N ASN A 71 -4.70 -15.78 -12.72
CA ASN A 71 -6.11 -15.38 -12.67
C ASN A 71 -6.59 -14.92 -11.28
N GLY A 72 -5.67 -14.54 -10.40
CA GLY A 72 -5.94 -14.04 -9.03
C GLY A 72 -5.96 -12.52 -8.93
N THR A 73 -6.16 -11.80 -10.03
CA THR A 73 -6.32 -10.35 -10.07
C THR A 73 -7.70 -10.00 -10.58
N PHE A 74 -8.47 -9.26 -9.78
CA PHE A 74 -9.83 -8.85 -10.11
C PHE A 74 -9.96 -7.34 -9.98
N LYS A 75 -10.76 -6.75 -10.88
CA LYS A 75 -10.84 -5.30 -11.02
C LYS A 75 -12.22 -4.84 -11.45
N THR A 76 -12.74 -3.83 -10.78
CA THR A 76 -13.84 -3.00 -11.24
C THR A 76 -13.31 -1.58 -11.49
N ALA A 77 -13.20 -1.20 -12.75
CA ALA A 77 -12.72 0.12 -13.14
C ALA A 77 -13.78 1.21 -12.92
N ALA A 78 -13.34 2.42 -12.60
CA ALA A 78 -14.19 3.59 -12.58
C ALA A 78 -14.88 3.79 -13.93
N SER A 79 -16.20 3.86 -13.95
CA SER A 79 -17.02 3.92 -15.17
C SER A 79 -18.36 4.57 -14.90
N SER A 80 -19.21 4.70 -15.94
CA SER A 80 -20.59 5.14 -15.74
C SER A 80 -21.40 4.26 -14.81
N LYS A 81 -21.07 2.96 -14.73
CA LYS A 81 -21.74 2.02 -13.82
C LYS A 81 -21.38 2.22 -12.35
N THR A 82 -20.24 2.82 -12.06
CA THR A 82 -19.78 3.10 -10.70
C THR A 82 -19.91 4.58 -10.34
N SER A 83 -20.60 5.36 -11.16
CA SER A 83 -20.85 6.78 -10.91
C SER A 83 -21.74 6.96 -9.68
N GLY A 84 -21.31 7.79 -8.73
CA GLY A 84 -21.99 8.02 -7.46
C GLY A 84 -21.81 6.92 -6.42
N LEU A 85 -21.09 5.84 -6.73
CA LEU A 85 -20.74 4.81 -5.76
C LEU A 85 -19.40 5.14 -5.11
N SER A 86 -19.30 4.90 -3.80
CA SER A 86 -18.02 4.97 -3.10
C SER A 86 -17.09 3.83 -3.54
N GLY A 87 -15.77 4.05 -3.46
CA GLY A 87 -14.81 2.99 -3.73
C GLY A 87 -15.01 1.77 -2.84
N LYS A 88 -15.39 1.99 -1.57
CA LYS A 88 -15.69 0.90 -0.63
C LYS A 88 -16.88 0.06 -1.08
N THR A 89 -17.97 0.69 -1.53
CA THR A 89 -19.14 -0.03 -2.07
C THR A 89 -18.74 -0.88 -3.28
N VAL A 90 -17.97 -0.30 -4.21
CA VAL A 90 -17.49 -1.04 -5.39
C VAL A 90 -16.58 -2.21 -5.00
N PHE A 91 -15.80 -2.05 -3.94
CA PHE A 91 -14.94 -3.10 -3.41
C PHE A 91 -15.77 -4.25 -2.80
N ASP A 92 -16.77 -3.93 -1.98
CA ASP A 92 -17.63 -4.93 -1.35
C ASP A 92 -18.43 -5.73 -2.39
N ASP A 93 -18.94 -5.06 -3.43
CA ASP A 93 -19.61 -5.71 -4.55
C ASP A 93 -18.65 -6.66 -5.29
N LEU A 94 -17.40 -6.22 -5.54
CA LEU A 94 -16.38 -7.04 -6.20
C LEU A 94 -16.02 -8.28 -5.36
N VAL A 95 -15.84 -8.12 -4.06
CA VAL A 95 -15.55 -9.22 -3.12
C VAL A 95 -16.71 -10.22 -3.11
N THR A 96 -17.93 -9.73 -3.04
CA THR A 96 -19.16 -10.56 -3.06
C THR A 96 -19.28 -11.33 -4.39
N ASP A 97 -19.01 -10.69 -5.53
CA ASP A 97 -19.04 -11.35 -6.85
C ASP A 97 -17.98 -12.46 -6.99
N LYS A 98 -16.91 -12.36 -6.24
CA LYS A 98 -15.78 -13.30 -6.26
C LYS A 98 -15.65 -14.16 -4.99
N ASP A 99 -16.70 -14.24 -4.20
CA ASP A 99 -16.70 -14.99 -2.94
C ASP A 99 -16.21 -16.43 -3.10
N SER A 100 -16.67 -17.15 -4.13
CA SER A 100 -16.24 -18.53 -4.39
C SER A 100 -14.72 -18.66 -4.63
N PHE A 101 -14.10 -17.66 -5.26
CA PHE A 101 -12.64 -17.62 -5.41
C PHE A 101 -11.96 -17.38 -4.08
N ILE A 102 -12.40 -16.38 -3.31
CA ILE A 102 -11.84 -16.02 -2.00
C ILE A 102 -11.98 -17.19 -1.02
N SER A 103 -13.18 -17.79 -0.93
CA SER A 103 -13.47 -18.92 -0.07
C SER A 103 -12.61 -20.15 -0.38
N SER A 104 -12.15 -20.32 -1.63
CA SER A 104 -11.24 -21.42 -2.01
C SER A 104 -9.91 -21.39 -1.26
N TYR A 105 -9.46 -20.22 -0.80
CA TYR A 105 -8.23 -20.02 0.01
C TYR A 105 -8.49 -20.12 1.51
N LYS A 106 -9.75 -20.28 1.92
CA LYS A 106 -10.14 -20.33 3.35
C LYS A 106 -9.65 -19.11 4.13
N ILE A 107 -9.65 -17.94 3.48
CA ILE A 107 -9.33 -16.68 4.15
C ILE A 107 -10.45 -16.42 5.16
N PRO A 108 -10.13 -16.06 6.42
CA PRO A 108 -11.14 -15.71 7.41
C PRO A 108 -11.86 -14.42 7.03
N ASP A 109 -13.09 -14.22 7.51
CA ASP A 109 -13.87 -13.00 7.27
C ASP A 109 -13.18 -11.74 7.80
N GLU A 110 -12.43 -11.87 8.90
CA GLU A 110 -11.55 -10.84 9.43
C GLU A 110 -10.09 -11.16 9.11
N SER A 111 -9.31 -10.14 8.76
CA SER A 111 -7.88 -10.32 8.50
C SER A 111 -7.19 -10.98 9.70
N ASN A 112 -6.40 -12.00 9.39
CA ASN A 112 -5.58 -12.73 10.33
C ASN A 112 -4.10 -12.30 10.29
N SER A 113 -3.81 -11.17 9.70
CA SER A 113 -2.48 -10.58 9.64
C SER A 113 -2.06 -9.98 10.98
N VAL A 114 -0.79 -10.12 11.33
CA VAL A 114 -0.18 -9.40 12.45
C VAL A 114 0.57 -8.20 11.90
N VAL A 115 0.21 -7.00 12.32
CA VAL A 115 0.88 -5.77 11.90
C VAL A 115 2.15 -5.58 12.72
N LEU A 116 3.31 -5.68 12.07
CA LEU A 116 4.62 -5.45 12.70
C LEU A 116 5.09 -4.00 12.57
N TYR A 117 4.72 -3.34 11.48
CA TYR A 117 5.02 -1.93 11.21
C TYR A 117 3.90 -1.33 10.37
N GLN A 118 3.58 -0.08 10.66
CA GLN A 118 2.67 0.73 9.84
C GLN A 118 3.06 2.19 9.93
N VAL A 119 3.03 2.89 8.80
CA VAL A 119 3.18 4.36 8.76
C VAL A 119 1.95 4.99 9.40
N CYS A 120 2.17 5.81 10.43
CA CYS A 120 1.12 6.63 11.01
C CYS A 120 0.97 7.88 10.14
N GLY A 121 -0.04 7.89 9.28
CA GLY A 121 -0.62 9.10 8.69
C GLY A 121 -1.90 9.44 9.42
N SER A 122 -2.67 10.41 8.98
CA SER A 122 -4.00 10.68 9.55
C SER A 122 -4.81 9.38 9.54
N ILE A 123 -4.81 8.71 10.68
CA ILE A 123 -5.52 7.43 10.86
C ILE A 123 -6.99 7.78 10.84
N ASP A 124 -7.71 7.25 9.87
CA ASP A 124 -9.14 7.07 10.03
C ASP A 124 -9.30 6.00 11.12
N LEU A 125 -9.58 6.44 12.34
CA LEU A 125 -9.74 5.57 13.51
C LEU A 125 -10.87 4.53 13.34
N ASN A 126 -11.67 4.65 12.29
CA ASN A 126 -12.73 3.70 11.95
C ASN A 126 -12.21 2.45 11.22
N ASP A 127 -10.98 2.47 10.68
CA ASP A 127 -10.36 1.29 10.05
C ASP A 127 -9.46 0.49 11.02
N TYR A 128 -9.46 0.85 12.31
CA TYR A 128 -8.56 0.24 13.30
C TYR A 128 -9.20 -0.96 14.00
N ASN A 129 -9.10 -2.13 13.41
CA ASN A 129 -9.51 -3.41 14.00
C ASN A 129 -8.31 -4.24 14.51
N GLY A 130 -7.29 -3.61 15.07
CA GLY A 130 -6.18 -4.42 15.56
C GLY A 130 -5.28 -3.71 16.57
N VAL A 131 -5.01 -4.38 17.68
CA VAL A 131 -4.01 -3.98 18.67
C VAL A 131 -2.62 -4.25 18.08
N GLY A 132 -2.12 -3.31 17.28
CA GLY A 132 -0.74 -3.29 16.82
C GLY A 132 0.06 -2.31 17.66
N LEU A 133 1.13 -2.78 18.31
CA LEU A 133 2.07 -1.91 19.02
C LEU A 133 2.73 -0.93 18.03
N LEU A 134 2.39 0.34 18.17
CA LEU A 134 3.00 1.44 17.44
C LEU A 134 4.47 1.57 17.81
N SER A 135 5.37 1.15 16.94
CA SER A 135 6.81 1.11 17.22
C SER A 135 7.53 2.45 17.04
N SER A 136 6.84 3.58 17.08
CA SER A 136 7.47 4.90 17.32
C SER A 136 6.43 5.99 17.53
N TYR A 137 5.93 6.10 18.74
CA TYR A 137 5.14 7.24 19.15
C TYR A 137 6.08 8.32 19.71
N SER A 138 6.28 9.40 18.98
CA SER A 138 6.74 10.66 19.56
C SER A 138 5.50 11.44 20.01
N ILE A 139 5.19 11.33 21.31
CA ILE A 139 4.18 12.17 21.93
C ILE A 139 4.76 13.58 22.02
N GLY A 140 4.16 14.53 21.36
CA GLY A 140 4.38 15.95 21.56
C GLY A 140 4.92 16.69 20.36
N LYS A 141 4.01 17.10 19.51
CA LYS A 141 3.83 18.38 18.82
C LYS A 141 2.78 18.19 17.72
N GLU A 142 1.99 19.24 17.52
CA GLU A 142 0.84 19.31 16.60
C GLU A 142 1.02 18.49 15.33
N ALA A 143 0.04 17.64 15.05
CA ALA A 143 0.02 16.75 13.89
C ALA A 143 0.09 17.59 12.60
N GLU A 144 1.27 17.70 12.03
CA GLU A 144 1.38 18.04 10.62
C GLU A 144 0.75 16.88 9.83
N SER A 145 -0.21 17.21 9.00
CA SER A 145 -1.16 16.34 8.32
C SER A 145 -0.57 15.48 7.19
N SER A 146 0.71 15.15 7.25
CA SER A 146 1.37 14.33 6.24
C SER A 146 2.06 13.12 6.87
N PRO A 147 1.85 11.91 6.34
CA PRO A 147 2.54 10.71 6.81
C PRO A 147 4.06 10.89 6.66
N ILE A 148 4.80 10.60 7.74
CA ILE A 148 6.27 10.66 7.71
C ILE A 148 6.79 9.31 7.22
N TYR A 149 7.23 9.27 5.97
CA TYR A 149 7.90 8.11 5.39
C TYR A 149 9.38 8.15 5.68
N LYS A 150 9.95 6.97 5.94
CA LYS A 150 11.38 6.79 6.20
C LYS A 150 11.95 5.80 5.17
N ASP A 151 13.12 6.10 4.66
CA ASP A 151 13.85 5.18 3.76
C ASP A 151 14.31 3.91 4.50
N VAL A 152 14.51 4.04 5.81
CA VAL A 152 14.88 2.93 6.69
C VAL A 152 13.91 2.87 7.85
N VAL A 153 13.26 1.73 8.03
CA VAL A 153 12.38 1.46 9.17
C VAL A 153 12.95 0.35 10.03
N GLU A 154 12.74 0.47 11.35
CA GLU A 154 13.14 -0.54 12.33
C GLU A 154 11.92 -0.91 13.18
N PHE A 155 11.69 -2.20 13.35
CA PHE A 155 10.59 -2.71 14.16
C PHE A 155 10.97 -4.04 14.83
N ARG A 156 10.09 -4.54 15.70
CA ARG A 156 10.31 -5.77 16.45
C ARG A 156 9.10 -6.68 16.30
N ASP A 157 9.36 -7.97 16.27
CA ASP A 157 8.36 -9.01 16.46
C ASP A 157 8.58 -9.65 17.82
N PHE A 158 7.66 -9.41 18.75
CA PHE A 158 7.76 -9.92 20.13
C PHE A 158 7.11 -11.28 20.29
N ASP A 159 6.15 -11.61 19.43
CA ASP A 159 5.25 -12.74 19.59
C ASP A 159 5.25 -13.66 18.37
N ASN A 160 6.42 -13.81 17.71
CA ASN A 160 6.52 -14.71 16.58
C ASN A 160 6.39 -16.18 17.05
N PRO A 161 5.30 -16.91 16.70
CA PRO A 161 5.08 -18.26 17.17
C PRO A 161 6.06 -19.29 16.55
N SER A 162 6.82 -18.91 15.53
CA SER A 162 7.83 -19.78 14.92
C SER A 162 9.15 -19.78 15.68
N THR A 163 9.30 -18.92 16.69
CA THR A 163 10.50 -18.79 17.53
C THR A 163 10.12 -18.32 18.93
N GLU A 164 10.93 -18.69 19.93
CA GLU A 164 10.83 -18.17 21.30
C GLU A 164 11.61 -16.85 21.48
N GLU A 165 12.25 -16.37 20.41
CA GLU A 165 13.11 -15.21 20.44
C GLU A 165 12.40 -13.96 19.95
N VAL A 166 12.72 -12.81 20.53
CA VAL A 166 12.34 -11.51 19.94
C VAL A 166 13.17 -11.27 18.69
N GLU A 167 12.50 -10.93 17.61
CA GLU A 167 13.14 -10.62 16.34
C GLU A 167 13.16 -9.10 16.10
N PHE A 168 14.29 -8.60 15.67
CA PHE A 168 14.53 -7.20 15.33
C PHE A 168 14.74 -7.11 13.84
N TYR A 169 13.98 -6.25 13.20
CA TYR A 169 14.05 -6.02 11.76
C TYR A 169 14.50 -4.60 11.45
N LYS A 170 15.36 -4.51 10.44
CA LYS A 170 15.73 -3.25 9.80
C LYS A 170 15.49 -3.41 8.30
N VAL A 171 14.60 -2.61 7.76
CA VAL A 171 14.19 -2.66 6.36
C VAL A 171 14.56 -1.35 5.68
N ARG A 172 15.30 -1.45 4.58
CA ARG A 172 15.65 -0.31 3.71
C ARG A 172 14.98 -0.50 2.35
N LEU A 173 14.17 0.47 1.95
CA LEU A 173 13.67 0.56 0.59
C LEU A 173 14.74 1.24 -0.28
N ASN A 174 15.09 0.59 -1.39
CA ASN A 174 16.01 1.12 -2.40
C ASN A 174 15.25 1.19 -3.71
N GLU A 175 15.16 2.38 -4.28
CA GLU A 175 14.47 2.62 -5.54
C GLU A 175 15.40 3.22 -6.59
N LEU A 176 15.10 2.92 -7.85
CA LEU A 176 15.69 3.57 -9.01
C LEU A 176 14.56 4.09 -9.88
N VAL A 177 14.53 5.39 -10.11
CA VAL A 177 13.52 6.07 -10.95
C VAL A 177 14.25 6.79 -12.07
N GLU A 178 13.96 6.44 -13.31
CA GLU A 178 14.49 7.04 -14.53
C GLU A 178 13.37 7.75 -15.29
N GLY A 179 13.59 8.96 -15.76
CA GLY A 179 12.55 9.75 -16.44
C GLY A 179 11.60 10.46 -15.50
N LYS A 180 10.47 10.96 -16.04
CA LYS A 180 9.46 11.74 -15.29
C LYS A 180 8.06 11.45 -15.79
N GLY A 181 7.07 11.61 -14.90
CA GLY A 181 5.65 11.47 -15.21
C GLY A 181 5.33 10.11 -15.84
N LYS A 182 4.47 10.07 -16.85
CA LYS A 182 4.05 8.84 -17.54
C LYS A 182 5.18 8.08 -18.25
N ASN A 183 6.29 8.76 -18.52
CA ASN A 183 7.47 8.15 -19.13
C ASN A 183 8.51 7.68 -18.10
N ALA A 184 8.21 7.81 -16.80
CA ALA A 184 9.07 7.24 -15.78
C ALA A 184 9.14 5.72 -15.93
N GLU A 185 10.34 5.17 -15.75
CA GLU A 185 10.57 3.75 -15.56
C GLU A 185 11.24 3.57 -14.21
N SER A 186 10.72 2.71 -13.39
CA SER A 186 11.23 2.55 -12.04
C SER A 186 11.28 1.11 -11.60
N SER A 187 12.20 0.82 -10.70
CA SER A 187 12.29 -0.46 -10.00
C SER A 187 12.63 -0.22 -8.53
N PHE A 188 12.40 -1.22 -7.70
CA PHE A 188 12.82 -1.18 -6.30
C PHE A 188 13.12 -2.59 -5.77
N TYR A 189 13.76 -2.61 -4.61
CA TYR A 189 13.90 -3.77 -3.75
C TYR A 189 14.00 -3.33 -2.28
N LEU A 190 13.71 -4.25 -1.39
CA LEU A 190 13.90 -4.08 0.04
C LEU A 190 15.13 -4.86 0.49
N ALA A 191 16.05 -4.21 1.17
CA ALA A 191 17.13 -4.87 1.90
C ALA A 191 16.66 -5.05 3.35
N VAL A 192 16.56 -6.29 3.78
CA VAL A 192 16.07 -6.66 5.12
C VAL A 192 17.19 -7.26 5.91
N GLU A 193 17.47 -6.68 7.08
CA GLU A 193 18.33 -7.25 8.11
C GLU A 193 17.44 -7.73 9.26
N GLN A 194 17.62 -8.96 9.68
CA GLN A 194 16.95 -9.54 10.85
C GLN A 194 18.00 -9.96 11.86
N LYS A 195 17.71 -9.69 13.14
CA LYS A 195 18.53 -10.10 14.28
C LYS A 195 17.63 -10.67 15.37
N THR A 196 17.97 -11.82 15.95
CA THR A 196 17.26 -12.36 17.10
C THR A 196 17.85 -11.85 18.42
N SER A 197 17.12 -12.02 19.52
CA SER A 197 17.60 -11.70 20.87
C SER A 197 18.85 -12.50 21.26
N SER A 198 19.03 -13.72 20.76
CA SER A 198 20.28 -14.50 20.93
C SER A 198 21.45 -14.00 20.10
N GLY A 199 21.23 -13.02 19.21
CA GLY A 199 22.27 -12.41 18.40
C GLY A 199 22.46 -13.03 17.01
N LYS A 200 21.69 -14.05 16.63
CA LYS A 200 21.71 -14.55 15.25
C LYS A 200 21.31 -13.44 14.28
N LYS A 201 22.03 -13.34 13.17
CA LYS A 201 21.75 -12.33 12.14
C LYS A 201 21.57 -13.00 10.80
N ARG A 202 20.66 -12.46 10.00
CA ARG A 202 20.51 -12.77 8.58
C ARG A 202 20.13 -11.52 7.78
N SER A 203 20.46 -11.53 6.50
CA SER A 203 20.08 -10.47 5.57
C SER A 203 19.56 -11.10 4.29
N PHE A 204 18.54 -10.50 3.72
CA PHE A 204 17.94 -10.97 2.47
C PHE A 204 17.35 -9.79 1.70
N LEU A 205 17.10 -10.02 0.41
CA LEU A 205 16.47 -9.05 -0.47
C LEU A 205 15.05 -9.51 -0.78
N VAL A 206 14.12 -8.55 -0.86
CA VAL A 206 12.71 -8.78 -1.23
C VAL A 206 12.37 -7.85 -2.38
N GLY A 207 11.68 -8.37 -3.39
CA GLY A 207 11.40 -7.67 -4.64
C GLY A 207 12.50 -7.90 -5.69
N ASN A 208 12.25 -7.40 -6.90
CA ASN A 208 13.14 -7.59 -8.05
C ASN A 208 13.59 -6.24 -8.61
N PRO A 209 14.87 -5.83 -8.40
CA PRO A 209 15.39 -4.56 -8.89
C PRO A 209 15.47 -4.47 -10.42
N GLN A 210 15.40 -5.60 -11.13
CA GLN A 210 15.41 -5.62 -12.59
C GLN A 210 14.02 -5.50 -13.20
N PHE A 211 12.96 -5.63 -12.39
CA PHE A 211 11.59 -5.50 -12.88
C PHE A 211 11.20 -4.02 -12.97
N LYS A 212 11.30 -3.46 -14.18
CA LYS A 212 10.95 -2.07 -14.47
C LYS A 212 9.44 -1.89 -14.61
N ARG A 213 8.91 -0.84 -13.98
CA ARG A 213 7.50 -0.44 -14.00
C ARG A 213 7.35 0.92 -14.65
N LYS A 214 6.50 1.01 -15.68
CA LYS A 214 6.22 2.27 -16.39
C LYS A 214 5.24 3.14 -15.62
N GLY A 215 5.44 4.46 -15.68
CA GLY A 215 4.56 5.46 -15.07
C GLY A 215 4.60 5.49 -13.55
N VAL A 216 5.50 4.74 -12.92
CA VAL A 216 5.69 4.78 -11.47
C VAL A 216 6.85 5.71 -11.15
N THR A 217 6.58 6.74 -10.34
CA THR A 217 7.49 7.84 -10.04
C THR A 217 8.09 7.77 -8.63
N GLY A 218 7.70 6.80 -7.83
CA GLY A 218 8.26 6.59 -6.49
C GLY A 218 7.59 5.43 -5.75
N TYR A 219 8.25 4.99 -4.70
CA TYR A 219 7.78 3.92 -3.81
C TYR A 219 7.95 4.31 -2.35
N ARG A 220 7.07 3.80 -1.49
CA ARG A 220 7.15 4.00 -0.04
C ARG A 220 6.70 2.74 0.68
N LEU A 221 7.43 2.35 1.72
CA LEU A 221 7.00 1.27 2.59
C LEU A 221 5.86 1.78 3.48
N ASN A 222 4.66 1.22 3.33
CA ASN A 222 3.48 1.60 4.09
C ASN A 222 3.34 0.77 5.37
N ARG A 223 3.44 -0.56 5.25
CA ARG A 223 3.34 -1.47 6.40
C ARG A 223 4.08 -2.77 6.19
N VAL A 224 4.33 -3.49 7.26
CA VAL A 224 4.83 -4.86 7.26
C VAL A 224 3.88 -5.72 8.05
N LEU A 225 3.42 -6.79 7.43
CA LEU A 225 2.49 -7.75 8.00
C LEU A 225 3.17 -9.11 8.11
N ARG A 226 2.74 -9.89 9.08
CA ARG A 226 3.18 -11.27 9.29
C ARG A 226 1.98 -12.21 9.33
N ASP A 227 2.12 -13.43 8.81
CA ASP A 227 1.12 -14.47 9.01
C ASP A 227 1.09 -14.96 10.47
N LYS A 228 -0.01 -15.54 10.89
CA LYS A 228 -0.17 -16.07 12.27
C LYS A 228 0.82 -17.17 12.62
N ASN A 229 1.36 -17.87 11.61
CA ASN A 229 2.32 -18.95 11.82
C ASN A 229 3.77 -18.44 11.99
N GLY A 230 4.01 -17.14 11.82
CA GLY A 230 5.33 -16.54 11.97
C GLY A 230 6.32 -16.84 10.84
N LYS A 231 5.82 -17.33 9.69
CA LYS A 231 6.67 -17.84 8.60
C LYS A 231 6.70 -16.94 7.38
N THR A 232 5.78 -16.01 7.25
CA THR A 232 5.66 -15.15 6.06
C THR A 232 5.60 -13.69 6.46
N LEU A 233 6.40 -12.86 5.79
CA LEU A 233 6.28 -11.40 5.85
C LEU A 233 5.71 -10.89 4.54
N VAL A 234 4.83 -9.91 4.65
CA VAL A 234 4.28 -9.12 3.53
C VAL A 234 4.67 -7.66 3.75
N PHE A 235 5.32 -7.09 2.76
CA PHE A 235 5.68 -5.68 2.71
C PHE A 235 4.70 -4.97 1.79
N VAL A 236 3.88 -4.10 2.34
CA VAL A 236 2.92 -3.29 1.58
C VAL A 236 3.61 -2.03 1.13
N ILE A 237 3.66 -1.84 -0.18
CA ILE A 237 4.36 -0.74 -0.84
C ILE A 237 3.33 0.17 -1.51
N GLU A 238 3.39 1.46 -1.20
CA GLU A 238 2.73 2.49 -1.99
C GLU A 238 3.54 2.78 -3.24
N LYS A 239 2.86 2.80 -4.39
CA LYS A 239 3.39 3.27 -5.66
C LYS A 239 2.78 4.63 -5.98
N GLN A 240 3.62 5.62 -6.25
CA GLN A 240 3.18 6.85 -6.89
C GLN A 240 3.10 6.61 -8.40
N VAL A 241 1.92 6.74 -8.96
CA VAL A 241 1.66 6.45 -10.39
C VAL A 241 1.16 7.71 -11.07
N GLU A 242 1.70 8.01 -12.25
CA GLU A 242 1.24 9.12 -13.06
C GLU A 242 0.19 8.63 -14.05
N GLU A 243 -1.08 8.87 -13.73
CA GLU A 243 -2.23 8.48 -14.54
C GLU A 243 -2.73 9.60 -15.46
N SER A 244 -3.74 9.32 -16.28
CA SER A 244 -4.24 10.32 -17.26
C SER A 244 -4.89 11.52 -16.61
N TYR A 245 -5.41 11.38 -15.41
CA TYR A 245 -6.10 12.40 -14.62
C TYR A 245 -5.20 13.00 -13.51
N GLY A 246 -3.92 12.64 -13.45
CA GLY A 246 -2.96 13.18 -12.50
C GLY A 246 -2.23 12.12 -11.69
N PRO A 247 -1.43 12.55 -10.69
CA PRO A 247 -0.74 11.63 -9.80
C PRO A 247 -1.74 10.85 -8.94
N SER A 248 -1.46 9.58 -8.74
CA SER A 248 -2.26 8.70 -7.89
C SER A 248 -1.38 7.81 -7.04
N VAL A 249 -1.94 7.29 -5.95
CA VAL A 249 -1.28 6.30 -5.09
C VAL A 249 -2.00 4.97 -5.24
N ARG A 250 -1.23 3.93 -5.49
CA ARG A 250 -1.68 2.54 -5.59
C ARG A 250 -0.82 1.66 -4.70
N PHE A 251 -1.38 0.55 -4.26
CA PHE A 251 -0.67 -0.41 -3.44
C PHE A 251 -0.22 -1.62 -4.24
N MET A 252 0.86 -2.20 -3.78
CA MET A 252 1.35 -3.52 -4.16
C MET A 252 1.98 -4.18 -2.95
N VAL A 253 2.24 -5.46 -3.04
CA VAL A 253 2.93 -6.18 -1.99
C VAL A 253 4.14 -6.93 -2.56
N GLU A 254 5.15 -7.07 -1.70
CA GLU A 254 6.25 -8.01 -1.86
C GLU A 254 6.24 -8.96 -0.67
N THR A 255 6.57 -10.21 -0.89
CA THR A 255 6.46 -11.25 0.14
C THR A 255 7.76 -12.01 0.30
N VAL A 256 7.98 -12.55 1.49
CA VAL A 256 9.08 -13.47 1.75
C VAL A 256 8.67 -14.52 2.79
N ARG A 257 9.01 -15.76 2.52
CA ARG A 257 8.93 -16.80 3.54
C ARG A 257 10.24 -16.88 4.31
N LEU A 258 10.11 -16.80 5.62
CA LEU A 258 11.23 -16.95 6.52
C LEU A 258 11.63 -18.43 6.60
N PRO A 259 12.92 -18.78 6.50
CA PRO A 259 13.35 -20.16 6.73
C PRO A 259 13.09 -20.55 8.19
N SER A 260 12.62 -21.76 8.38
CA SER A 260 12.46 -22.40 9.71
C SER A 260 13.80 -22.67 10.39
#